data_cfc04e5906560b33ddb3d28a40328aad
#
_entry.id   cfc04e5906560b33ddb3d28a40328aad
#
_cell.length_a   1.000
_cell.length_b   1.000
_cell.length_c   1.000
_cell.angle_alpha   90.00
_cell.angle_beta   90.00
_cell.angle_gamma   90.00
#
_symmetry.space_group_name_H-M   'P 1'
#
loop_
_entity.id
_entity.type
_entity.pdbx_description
1 polymer ?
#
loop_
_entity_poly.entity_id
_entity_poly.type
_entity_poly.pdbx_seq_one_letter_code
_entity_poly.pdbx_strand_id
1 'polypeptide(L)'
;AVGADPVAAWGPATHIALGEAILGSLYLLPPAIQAILERFPLHFLYGSVAADISFAKKYVPEGRHCHNWEIGEEILTSAGSDRLTAVGYGYLAHLAADTIAHNVFVPRQLLLTSTTQALGHTYWEHRMDMHVGEGFLSLARHVVVDHDHSEADALFDDVLSRTVFRFQTNRRIFRGMIRFQGHERWQRVFGQVLANSRFDLP
;
A
#
# COMPACT_ATOMS: atom_id res chain seq x y z
N ALA A 1 18.73 -20.54 5.06
CA ALA A 1 18.21 -19.42 4.29
C ALA A 1 17.45 -18.52 5.25
N VAL A 2 17.98 -17.34 5.57
CA VAL A 2 17.25 -16.31 6.32
C VAL A 2 16.35 -15.66 5.29
N GLY A 3 15.08 -16.06 5.27
CA GLY A 3 14.08 -15.39 4.46
C GLY A 3 13.98 -13.95 4.94
N ALA A 4 14.39 -12.99 4.11
CA ALA A 4 14.02 -11.62 4.31
C ALA A 4 12.48 -11.55 4.25
N ASP A 5 11.84 -10.89 5.22
CA ASP A 5 10.43 -10.60 5.12
C ASP A 5 10.20 -9.92 3.75
N PRO A 6 9.20 -10.34 2.98
CA PRO A 6 8.79 -9.54 1.83
C PRO A 6 8.26 -8.22 2.39
N VAL A 7 9.10 -7.21 2.35
CA VAL A 7 8.71 -5.83 2.63
C VAL A 7 7.77 -5.41 1.49
N ALA A 8 6.81 -4.55 1.75
CA ALA A 8 5.94 -3.99 0.72
C ALA A 8 6.76 -3.57 -0.52
N ALA A 9 6.24 -3.74 -1.73
CA ALA A 9 7.00 -3.46 -2.97
C ALA A 9 6.83 -2.03 -3.48
N TRP A 10 5.75 -1.38 -3.08
CA TRP A 10 5.51 0.03 -3.33
C TRP A 10 5.20 0.74 -2.02
N GLY A 11 5.62 1.99 -1.88
CA GLY A 11 5.22 2.79 -0.73
C GLY A 11 3.80 3.35 -0.86
N PRO A 12 3.26 3.95 0.21
CA PRO A 12 1.87 4.40 0.25
C PRO A 12 1.54 5.50 -0.78
N ALA A 13 2.49 6.38 -1.12
CA ALA A 13 2.26 7.40 -2.14
C ALA A 13 2.09 6.78 -3.53
N THR A 14 2.85 5.73 -3.83
CA THR A 14 2.77 5.01 -5.10
C THR A 14 1.44 4.26 -5.22
N HIS A 15 0.98 3.57 -4.17
CA HIS A 15 -0.33 2.93 -4.16
C HIS A 15 -1.48 3.92 -4.33
N ILE A 16 -1.40 5.09 -3.71
CA ILE A 16 -2.38 6.17 -3.92
C ILE A 16 -2.34 6.70 -5.35
N ALA A 17 -1.16 6.89 -5.93
CA ALA A 17 -1.04 7.34 -7.33
C ALA A 17 -1.66 6.34 -8.31
N LEU A 18 -1.43 5.05 -8.11
CA LEU A 18 -2.05 3.98 -8.90
C LEU A 18 -3.57 3.93 -8.69
N GLY A 19 -4.03 4.10 -7.45
CA GLY A 19 -5.45 4.19 -7.13
C GLY A 19 -6.13 5.37 -7.82
N GLU A 20 -5.52 6.55 -7.82
CA GLU A 20 -6.01 7.74 -8.54
C GLU A 20 -6.04 7.51 -10.06
N ALA A 21 -5.06 6.81 -10.62
CA ALA A 21 -5.06 6.46 -12.03
C ALA A 21 -6.24 5.52 -12.39
N ILE A 22 -6.59 4.59 -11.51
CA ILE A 22 -7.79 3.74 -11.67
C ILE A 22 -9.06 4.61 -11.58
N LEU A 23 -9.17 5.50 -10.59
CA LEU A 23 -10.31 6.41 -10.46
C LEU A 23 -10.45 7.35 -11.66
N GLY A 24 -9.34 7.76 -12.27
CA GLY A 24 -9.33 8.52 -13.53
C GLY A 24 -9.72 7.71 -14.78
N SER A 25 -9.84 6.37 -14.65
CA SER A 25 -10.09 5.45 -15.77
C SER A 25 -11.28 4.51 -15.52
N LEU A 26 -12.23 4.93 -14.70
CA LEU A 26 -13.38 4.11 -14.28
C LEU A 26 -14.23 3.62 -15.45
N TYR A 27 -14.22 4.31 -16.60
CA TYR A 27 -14.91 3.92 -17.82
C TYR A 27 -14.43 2.56 -18.39
N LEU A 28 -13.29 2.06 -17.94
CA LEU A 28 -12.77 0.73 -18.29
C LEU A 28 -13.36 -0.40 -17.43
N LEU A 29 -14.07 -0.06 -16.36
CA LEU A 29 -14.62 -1.03 -15.40
C LEU A 29 -16.10 -1.35 -15.71
N PRO A 30 -16.59 -2.51 -15.26
CA PRO A 30 -18.01 -2.82 -15.30
C PRO A 30 -18.84 -1.70 -14.61
N PRO A 31 -20.02 -1.33 -15.15
CA PRO A 31 -20.81 -0.20 -14.65
C PRO A 31 -21.14 -0.25 -13.15
N ALA A 32 -21.37 -1.45 -12.62
CA ALA A 32 -21.66 -1.64 -11.19
C ALA A 32 -20.43 -1.29 -10.30
N ILE A 33 -19.23 -1.64 -10.73
CA ILE A 33 -17.99 -1.31 -10.02
C ILE A 33 -17.72 0.19 -10.16
N GLN A 34 -17.85 0.73 -11.37
CA GLN A 34 -17.69 2.16 -11.63
C GLN A 34 -18.56 3.00 -10.67
N ALA A 35 -19.86 2.69 -10.58
CA ALA A 35 -20.79 3.42 -9.71
C ALA A 35 -20.39 3.39 -8.22
N ILE A 36 -19.86 2.27 -7.74
CA ILE A 36 -19.37 2.14 -6.36
C ILE A 36 -18.13 3.01 -6.14
N LEU A 37 -17.13 2.94 -7.03
CA LEU A 37 -15.88 3.67 -6.89
C LEU A 37 -16.06 5.19 -7.07
N GLU A 38 -16.93 5.64 -7.96
CA GLU A 38 -17.33 7.04 -8.11
C GLU A 38 -17.94 7.60 -6.82
N ARG A 39 -18.75 6.79 -6.14
CA ARG A 39 -19.42 7.20 -4.91
C ARG A 39 -18.51 7.17 -3.68
N PHE A 40 -17.54 6.28 -3.64
CA PHE A 40 -16.69 6.03 -2.46
C PHE A 40 -15.17 6.05 -2.79
N PRO A 41 -14.65 7.09 -3.46
CA PRO A 41 -13.25 7.11 -3.92
C PRO A 41 -12.25 7.06 -2.77
N LEU A 42 -12.48 7.76 -1.66
CA LEU A 42 -11.56 7.73 -0.52
C LEU A 42 -11.50 6.37 0.18
N HIS A 43 -12.60 5.60 0.16
CA HIS A 43 -12.63 4.24 0.70
C HIS A 43 -11.84 3.27 -0.19
N PHE A 44 -11.96 3.42 -1.51
CA PHE A 44 -11.13 2.70 -2.47
C PHE A 44 -9.64 3.01 -2.26
N LEU A 45 -9.26 4.27 -2.16
CA LEU A 45 -7.88 4.68 -1.88
C LEU A 45 -7.37 4.17 -0.53
N TYR A 46 -8.22 4.14 0.50
CA TYR A 46 -7.86 3.53 1.78
C TYR A 46 -7.57 2.03 1.63
N GLY A 47 -8.42 1.30 0.93
CA GLY A 47 -8.20 -0.10 0.59
C GLY A 47 -6.87 -0.32 -0.12
N SER A 48 -6.49 0.58 -1.04
CA SER A 48 -5.27 0.47 -1.83
C SER A 48 -3.96 0.60 -1.02
N VAL A 49 -4.02 1.01 0.24
CA VAL A 49 -2.86 1.03 1.15
C VAL A 49 -3.03 0.12 2.37
N ALA A 50 -4.19 -0.52 2.52
CA ALA A 50 -4.56 -1.21 3.75
C ALA A 50 -3.78 -2.50 4.00
N ALA A 51 -3.30 -3.21 2.98
CA ALA A 51 -2.50 -4.41 3.16
C ALA A 51 -1.16 -4.13 3.87
N ASP A 52 -0.65 -2.91 3.78
CA ASP A 52 0.58 -2.47 4.45
C ASP A 52 0.39 -2.00 5.89
N ILE A 53 -0.83 -1.93 6.36
CA ILE A 53 -1.11 -1.64 7.78
C ILE A 53 -0.57 -2.75 8.69
N SER A 54 -0.52 -4.01 8.22
CA SER A 54 -0.06 -5.14 9.02
C SER A 54 1.46 -5.25 9.05
N PHE A 55 2.07 -5.08 10.23
CA PHE A 55 3.51 -5.26 10.47
C PHE A 55 3.81 -6.66 11.02
N ALA A 56 5.08 -7.08 10.94
CA ALA A 56 5.57 -8.37 11.41
C ALA A 56 4.85 -9.57 10.74
N LYS A 57 4.64 -9.47 9.44
CA LYS A 57 3.88 -10.40 8.58
C LYS A 57 4.40 -11.86 8.66
N LYS A 58 5.69 -12.08 8.93
CA LYS A 58 6.33 -13.42 9.05
C LYS A 58 5.79 -14.30 10.18
N TYR A 59 5.05 -13.70 11.11
CA TYR A 59 4.46 -14.45 12.24
C TYR A 59 3.00 -14.86 11.98
N VAL A 60 2.50 -14.61 10.79
CA VAL A 60 1.13 -14.98 10.39
C VAL A 60 1.13 -16.45 9.94
N PRO A 61 0.07 -17.24 10.24
CA PRO A 61 -0.06 -18.59 9.74
C PRO A 61 0.06 -18.68 8.22
N GLU A 62 0.58 -19.80 7.71
CA GLU A 62 0.65 -20.06 6.27
C GLU A 62 -0.73 -19.90 5.62
N GLY A 63 -0.80 -19.27 4.45
CA GLY A 63 -2.04 -18.97 3.74
C GLY A 63 -2.85 -17.78 4.26
N ARG A 64 -2.47 -17.18 5.40
CA ARG A 64 -3.21 -16.05 6.01
C ARG A 64 -2.46 -14.71 5.94
N HIS A 65 -1.46 -14.63 5.07
CA HIS A 65 -0.68 -13.40 4.88
C HIS A 65 -1.55 -12.32 4.23
N CYS A 66 -1.46 -11.08 4.74
CA CYS A 66 -2.27 -9.96 4.25
C CYS A 66 -2.08 -9.63 2.76
N HIS A 67 -0.99 -10.09 2.12
CA HIS A 67 -0.77 -9.97 0.68
C HIS A 67 -1.20 -11.20 -0.13
N ASN A 68 -1.95 -12.13 0.46
CA ASN A 68 -2.54 -13.24 -0.29
C ASN A 68 -3.86 -12.80 -0.97
N TRP A 69 -4.08 -13.28 -2.19
CA TRP A 69 -5.29 -12.98 -2.95
C TRP A 69 -6.55 -13.46 -2.24
N GLU A 70 -6.50 -14.62 -1.60
CA GLU A 70 -7.62 -15.19 -0.82
C GLU A 70 -8.06 -14.26 0.31
N ILE A 71 -7.13 -13.53 0.92
CA ILE A 71 -7.45 -12.52 1.94
C ILE A 71 -8.14 -11.30 1.31
N GLY A 72 -7.67 -10.85 0.16
CA GLY A 72 -8.34 -9.76 -0.58
C GLY A 72 -9.76 -10.13 -1.01
N GLU A 73 -9.96 -11.36 -1.47
CA GLU A 73 -11.28 -11.90 -1.82
C GLU A 73 -12.19 -12.05 -0.58
N GLU A 74 -11.65 -12.51 0.55
CA GLU A 74 -12.38 -12.62 1.81
C GLU A 74 -12.85 -11.23 2.30
N ILE A 75 -11.99 -10.19 2.20
CA ILE A 75 -12.35 -8.80 2.52
C ILE A 75 -13.49 -8.33 1.62
N LEU A 76 -13.40 -8.56 0.31
CA LEU A 76 -14.43 -8.14 -0.65
C LEU A 76 -15.77 -8.88 -0.42
N THR A 77 -15.73 -10.18 -0.17
CA THR A 77 -16.94 -10.99 0.06
C THR A 77 -17.58 -10.73 1.42
N SER A 78 -16.80 -10.30 2.40
CA SER A 78 -17.28 -9.91 3.74
C SER A 78 -17.80 -8.47 3.79
N ALA A 79 -17.70 -7.71 2.69
CA ALA A 79 -18.15 -6.34 2.61
C ALA A 79 -19.68 -6.24 2.69
N GLY A 80 -20.18 -5.72 3.81
CA GLY A 80 -21.63 -5.59 4.06
C GLY A 80 -22.26 -4.31 3.48
N SER A 81 -21.50 -3.46 2.76
CA SER A 81 -21.98 -2.21 2.17
C SER A 81 -21.16 -1.82 0.94
N ASP A 82 -21.72 -0.95 0.07
CA ASP A 82 -21.00 -0.40 -1.09
C ASP A 82 -19.70 0.30 -0.68
N ARG A 83 -19.70 0.95 0.48
CA ARG A 83 -18.51 1.60 1.04
C ARG A 83 -17.40 0.59 1.34
N LEU A 84 -17.73 -0.51 2.00
CA LEU A 84 -16.79 -1.59 2.27
C LEU A 84 -16.40 -2.36 1.01
N THR A 85 -17.30 -2.46 0.04
CA THR A 85 -17.00 -3.02 -1.29
C THR A 85 -15.95 -2.17 -2.01
N ALA A 86 -16.03 -0.84 -1.94
CA ALA A 86 -14.98 0.03 -2.47
C ALA A 86 -13.61 -0.21 -1.79
N VAL A 87 -13.61 -0.42 -0.46
CA VAL A 87 -12.39 -0.81 0.29
C VAL A 87 -11.83 -2.14 -0.22
N GLY A 88 -12.69 -3.15 -0.42
CA GLY A 88 -12.29 -4.46 -0.94
C GLY A 88 -11.65 -4.37 -2.33
N TYR A 89 -12.24 -3.60 -3.25
CA TYR A 89 -11.63 -3.35 -4.57
C TYR A 89 -10.30 -2.61 -4.46
N GLY A 90 -10.17 -1.65 -3.56
CA GLY A 90 -8.89 -0.99 -3.28
C GLY A 90 -7.84 -1.97 -2.80
N TYR A 91 -8.21 -2.89 -1.90
CA TYR A 91 -7.31 -3.93 -1.41
C TYR A 91 -6.83 -4.86 -2.53
N LEU A 92 -7.72 -5.31 -3.42
CA LEU A 92 -7.34 -6.09 -4.60
C LEU A 92 -6.45 -5.30 -5.57
N ALA A 93 -6.70 -4.00 -5.74
CA ALA A 93 -5.83 -3.12 -6.55
C ALA A 93 -4.41 -3.02 -5.96
N HIS A 94 -4.28 -2.97 -4.63
CA HIS A 94 -2.98 -3.06 -3.95
C HIS A 94 -2.26 -4.37 -4.30
N LEU A 95 -2.92 -5.53 -4.14
CA LEU A 95 -2.32 -6.82 -4.43
C LEU A 95 -1.88 -6.95 -5.90
N ALA A 96 -2.67 -6.41 -6.83
CA ALA A 96 -2.33 -6.37 -8.24
C ALA A 96 -1.07 -5.52 -8.50
N ALA A 97 -0.98 -4.33 -7.90
CA ALA A 97 0.18 -3.46 -8.00
C ALA A 97 1.45 -4.15 -7.45
N ASP A 98 1.35 -4.77 -6.29
CA ASP A 98 2.45 -5.50 -5.65
C ASP A 98 2.90 -6.70 -6.47
N THR A 99 2.00 -7.37 -7.15
CA THR A 99 2.37 -8.47 -8.08
C THR A 99 3.33 -7.97 -9.16
N ILE A 100 3.09 -6.80 -9.73
CA ILE A 100 3.99 -6.20 -10.75
C ILE A 100 5.28 -5.70 -10.08
N ALA A 101 5.17 -5.05 -8.94
CA ALA A 101 6.33 -4.54 -8.23
C ALA A 101 7.32 -5.65 -7.86
N HIS A 102 6.85 -6.72 -7.22
CA HIS A 102 7.68 -7.82 -6.74
C HIS A 102 8.21 -8.73 -7.84
N ASN A 103 7.44 -8.96 -8.90
CA ASN A 103 7.82 -9.92 -9.92
C ASN A 103 8.49 -9.29 -11.15
N VAL A 104 8.34 -7.98 -11.37
CA VAL A 104 8.86 -7.31 -12.57
C VAL A 104 9.77 -6.14 -12.20
N PHE A 105 9.24 -5.14 -11.50
CA PHE A 105 9.96 -3.88 -11.29
C PHE A 105 11.18 -4.06 -10.39
N VAL A 106 11.00 -4.50 -9.16
CA VAL A 106 12.09 -4.61 -8.18
C VAL A 106 13.18 -5.59 -8.65
N PRO A 107 12.88 -6.81 -9.14
CA PRO A 107 13.90 -7.71 -9.67
C PRO A 107 14.71 -7.09 -10.80
N ARG A 108 14.05 -6.38 -11.72
CA ARG A 108 14.74 -5.67 -12.81
C ARG A 108 15.70 -4.60 -12.27
N GLN A 109 15.27 -3.79 -11.31
CA GLN A 109 16.11 -2.76 -10.72
C GLN A 109 17.31 -3.35 -9.98
N LEU A 110 17.11 -4.44 -9.23
CA LEU A 110 18.21 -5.14 -8.54
C LEU A 110 19.26 -5.66 -9.52
N LEU A 111 18.84 -6.22 -10.65
CA LEU A 111 19.76 -6.67 -11.71
C LEU A 111 20.53 -5.50 -12.34
N LEU A 112 19.86 -4.39 -12.64
CA LEU A 112 20.47 -3.24 -13.29
C LEU A 112 21.45 -2.48 -12.39
N THR A 113 21.21 -2.48 -11.08
CA THR A 113 21.96 -1.68 -10.13
C THR A 113 22.92 -2.49 -9.27
N SER A 114 22.95 -3.81 -9.40
CA SER A 114 23.79 -4.73 -8.61
C SER A 114 23.67 -4.50 -7.09
N THR A 115 22.49 -4.05 -6.62
CA THR A 115 22.22 -3.82 -5.20
C THR A 115 21.87 -5.13 -4.49
N THR A 116 22.13 -5.19 -3.16
CA THR A 116 21.71 -6.34 -2.34
C THR A 116 20.19 -6.39 -2.20
N GLN A 117 19.63 -7.61 -2.18
CA GLN A 117 18.18 -7.82 -2.15
C GLN A 117 17.47 -7.09 -0.99
N ALA A 118 18.04 -7.08 0.21
CA ALA A 118 17.39 -6.48 1.38
C ALA A 118 17.41 -4.93 1.38
N LEU A 119 18.55 -4.33 1.07
CA LEU A 119 18.68 -2.87 1.03
C LEU A 119 18.10 -2.28 -0.25
N GLY A 120 18.25 -2.99 -1.38
CA GLY A 120 17.74 -2.55 -2.66
C GLY A 120 16.22 -2.52 -2.72
N HIS A 121 15.53 -3.46 -2.07
CA HIS A 121 14.07 -3.52 -2.05
C HIS A 121 13.49 -2.25 -1.43
N THR A 122 13.77 -1.99 -0.16
CA THR A 122 13.31 -0.79 0.55
C THR A 122 13.75 0.52 -0.11
N TYR A 123 14.94 0.53 -0.71
CA TYR A 123 15.43 1.67 -1.46
C TYR A 123 14.51 1.98 -2.65
N TRP A 124 14.15 0.98 -3.47
CA TRP A 124 13.34 1.20 -4.66
C TRP A 124 11.89 1.56 -4.36
N GLU A 125 11.31 1.01 -3.27
CA GLU A 125 10.01 1.43 -2.76
C GLU A 125 9.98 2.92 -2.44
N HIS A 126 10.95 3.33 -1.63
CA HIS A 126 11.05 4.73 -1.21
C HIS A 126 11.37 5.66 -2.38
N ARG A 127 12.24 5.22 -3.30
CA ARG A 127 12.58 5.95 -4.51
C ARG A 127 11.35 6.20 -5.38
N MET A 128 10.48 5.20 -5.53
CA MET A 128 9.25 5.34 -6.30
C MET A 128 8.27 6.31 -5.63
N ASP A 129 8.09 6.23 -4.33
CA ASP A 129 7.25 7.20 -3.59
C ASP A 129 7.72 8.64 -3.76
N MET A 130 9.03 8.87 -3.78
CA MET A 130 9.59 10.19 -4.09
C MET A 130 9.37 10.61 -5.55
N HIS A 131 9.39 9.64 -6.46
CA HIS A 131 9.20 9.90 -7.90
C HIS A 131 7.77 10.31 -8.25
N VAL A 132 6.76 9.66 -7.65
CA VAL A 132 5.35 10.01 -7.89
C VAL A 132 4.99 11.39 -7.32
N GLY A 133 5.74 11.90 -6.36
CA GLY A 133 5.70 13.29 -5.92
C GLY A 133 4.89 13.54 -4.64
N GLU A 134 5.14 14.72 -4.06
CA GLU A 134 4.58 15.13 -2.76
C GLU A 134 3.05 15.22 -2.72
N GLY A 135 2.40 15.48 -3.85
CA GLY A 135 0.94 15.54 -3.94
C GLY A 135 0.29 14.23 -3.52
N PHE A 136 0.83 13.09 -3.96
CA PHE A 136 0.31 11.77 -3.59
C PHE A 136 0.63 11.40 -2.15
N LEU A 137 1.75 11.83 -1.60
CA LEU A 137 2.06 11.67 -0.19
C LEU A 137 1.09 12.46 0.70
N SER A 138 0.74 13.69 0.30
CA SER A 138 -0.27 14.50 0.98
C SER A 138 -1.65 13.88 0.90
N LEU A 139 -2.02 13.31 -0.26
CA LEU A 139 -3.28 12.59 -0.42
C LEU A 139 -3.30 11.29 0.40
N ALA A 140 -2.21 10.53 0.45
CA ALA A 140 -2.08 9.36 1.31
C ALA A 140 -2.31 9.73 2.79
N ARG A 141 -1.74 10.84 3.23
CA ARG A 141 -1.99 11.36 4.58
C ARG A 141 -3.46 11.71 4.79
N HIS A 142 -4.08 12.44 3.88
CA HIS A 142 -5.50 12.80 3.96
C HIS A 142 -6.37 11.55 4.06
N VAL A 143 -6.17 10.57 3.17
CA VAL A 143 -6.91 9.32 3.15
C VAL A 143 -6.73 8.53 4.45
N VAL A 144 -5.49 8.31 4.90
CA VAL A 144 -5.20 7.40 6.02
C VAL A 144 -5.42 8.05 7.39
N VAL A 145 -5.12 9.36 7.50
CA VAL A 145 -5.04 10.02 8.81
C VAL A 145 -6.26 10.89 9.09
N ASP A 146 -6.72 11.64 8.09
CA ASP A 146 -7.71 12.69 8.30
C ASP A 146 -9.14 12.22 8.01
N HIS A 147 -9.31 11.10 7.28
CA HIS A 147 -10.61 10.51 6.99
C HIS A 147 -10.96 9.37 7.97
N ASP A 148 -12.27 9.20 8.25
CA ASP A 148 -12.75 8.11 9.11
C ASP A 148 -13.00 6.84 8.30
N HIS A 149 -12.32 5.75 8.70
CA HIS A 149 -12.44 4.42 8.13
C HIS A 149 -12.80 3.37 9.20
N SER A 150 -13.51 3.76 10.24
CA SER A 150 -13.82 2.87 11.38
C SER A 150 -14.53 1.57 10.97
N GLU A 151 -15.44 1.61 9.98
CA GLU A 151 -16.10 0.42 9.46
C GLU A 151 -15.11 -0.52 8.74
N ALA A 152 -14.23 0.04 7.91
CA ALA A 152 -13.20 -0.74 7.22
C ALA A 152 -12.18 -1.32 8.21
N ASP A 153 -11.81 -0.57 9.24
CA ASP A 153 -10.92 -1.04 10.29
C ASP A 153 -11.51 -2.21 11.08
N ALA A 154 -12.83 -2.20 11.32
CA ALA A 154 -13.53 -3.31 11.96
C ALA A 154 -13.50 -4.55 11.05
N LEU A 155 -13.79 -4.40 9.75
CA LEU A 155 -13.69 -5.49 8.78
C LEU A 155 -12.28 -6.08 8.73
N PHE A 156 -11.24 -5.24 8.73
CA PHE A 156 -9.86 -5.71 8.73
C PHE A 156 -9.46 -6.41 10.05
N ASP A 157 -9.96 -5.95 11.21
CA ASP A 157 -9.70 -6.62 12.50
C ASP A 157 -10.35 -8.01 12.56
N ASP A 158 -11.46 -8.21 11.85
CA ASP A 158 -12.16 -9.50 11.76
C ASP A 158 -11.48 -10.47 10.77
N VAL A 159 -11.06 -9.97 9.59
CA VAL A 159 -10.53 -10.83 8.50
C VAL A 159 -9.04 -11.05 8.61
N LEU A 160 -8.26 -10.00 8.93
CA LEU A 160 -6.80 -10.09 8.96
C LEU A 160 -6.31 -10.85 10.18
N SER A 161 -5.45 -11.83 9.95
CA SER A 161 -4.82 -12.57 11.02
C SER A 161 -3.97 -11.66 11.91
N ARG A 162 -4.01 -11.93 13.21
CA ARG A 162 -3.14 -11.25 14.17
C ARG A 162 -1.69 -11.55 13.88
N THR A 163 -0.89 -10.50 13.83
CA THR A 163 0.58 -10.59 13.81
C THR A 163 1.09 -10.56 15.26
N VAL A 164 2.31 -10.07 15.49
CA VAL A 164 2.80 -9.77 16.85
C VAL A 164 1.89 -8.71 17.53
N PHE A 165 1.29 -7.83 16.74
CA PHE A 165 0.38 -6.80 17.23
C PHE A 165 -1.05 -7.05 16.74
N ARG A 166 -2.03 -6.51 17.51
CA ARG A 166 -3.42 -6.43 17.06
C ARG A 166 -3.51 -5.41 15.91
N PHE A 167 -4.50 -5.55 15.03
CA PHE A 167 -4.73 -4.65 13.91
C PHE A 167 -4.76 -3.16 14.33
N GLN A 168 -5.44 -2.82 15.41
CA GLN A 168 -5.50 -1.45 15.93
C GLN A 168 -4.12 -0.86 16.31
N THR A 169 -3.21 -1.70 16.82
CA THR A 169 -1.83 -1.27 17.12
C THR A 169 -1.04 -1.06 15.83
N ASN A 170 -1.14 -1.99 14.89
CA ASN A 170 -0.55 -1.88 13.56
C ASN A 170 -1.01 -0.59 12.87
N ARG A 171 -2.32 -0.33 12.88
CA ARG A 171 -2.92 0.90 12.33
C ARG A 171 -2.35 2.17 12.97
N ARG A 172 -2.20 2.22 14.30
CA ARG A 172 -1.59 3.38 14.98
C ARG A 172 -0.15 3.63 14.53
N ILE A 173 0.63 2.56 14.41
CA ILE A 173 2.02 2.63 13.91
C ILE A 173 2.01 3.16 12.48
N PHE A 174 1.20 2.58 11.59
CA PHE A 174 1.10 2.97 10.19
C PHE A 174 0.70 4.46 10.03
N ARG A 175 -0.35 4.90 10.75
CA ARG A 175 -0.75 6.33 10.76
C ARG A 175 0.37 7.24 11.28
N GLY A 176 1.12 6.80 12.27
CA GLY A 176 2.30 7.50 12.77
C GLY A 176 3.39 7.64 11.70
N MET A 177 3.68 6.57 10.96
CA MET A 177 4.65 6.59 9.86
C MET A 177 4.23 7.55 8.74
N ILE A 178 2.97 7.50 8.31
CA ILE A 178 2.44 8.40 7.28
C ILE A 178 2.52 9.87 7.72
N ARG A 179 2.21 10.18 8.99
CA ARG A 179 2.37 11.53 9.54
C ARG A 179 3.83 11.98 9.52
N PHE A 180 4.76 11.08 9.82
CA PHE A 180 6.19 11.38 9.89
C PHE A 180 6.82 11.57 8.50
N GLN A 181 6.41 10.77 7.51
CA GLN A 181 6.86 10.91 6.12
C GLN A 181 6.50 12.28 5.53
N GLY A 182 5.39 12.88 5.95
CA GLY A 182 4.98 14.24 5.57
C GLY A 182 5.79 15.36 6.27
N HIS A 183 6.78 15.05 7.09
CA HIS A 183 7.55 16.06 7.81
C HIS A 183 8.71 16.58 6.94
N GLU A 184 8.80 17.88 6.68
CA GLU A 184 9.82 18.53 5.82
C GLU A 184 11.28 18.13 6.14
N ARG A 185 11.60 17.82 7.40
CA ARG A 185 12.92 17.33 7.80
C ARG A 185 13.25 15.97 7.23
N TRP A 186 12.26 15.06 7.21
CA TRP A 186 12.44 13.72 6.67
C TRP A 186 12.64 13.76 5.16
N GLN A 187 11.81 14.53 4.47
CA GLN A 187 11.93 14.76 3.03
C GLN A 187 13.27 15.37 2.65
N ARG A 188 13.78 16.34 3.41
CA ARG A 188 15.11 16.94 3.17
C ARG A 188 16.26 15.94 3.35
N VAL A 189 16.25 15.15 4.42
CA VAL A 189 17.32 14.18 4.70
C VAL A 189 17.30 13.06 3.65
N PHE A 190 16.16 12.47 3.39
CA PHE A 190 16.03 11.41 2.38
C PHE A 190 16.21 11.93 0.96
N GLY A 191 15.68 13.09 0.63
CA GLY A 191 15.88 13.74 -0.67
C GLY A 191 17.35 13.99 -0.96
N GLN A 192 18.15 14.42 0.03
CA GLN A 192 19.60 14.59 -0.14
C GLN A 192 20.33 13.25 -0.32
N VAL A 193 19.95 12.20 0.43
CA VAL A 193 20.52 10.86 0.29
C VAL A 193 20.20 10.29 -1.09
N LEU A 194 18.98 10.47 -1.56
CA LEU A 194 18.54 9.97 -2.86
C LEU A 194 19.10 10.79 -4.02
N ALA A 195 19.18 12.11 -3.90
CA ALA A 195 19.80 12.98 -4.91
C ALA A 195 21.29 12.68 -5.12
N ASN A 196 21.98 12.23 -4.06
CA ASN A 196 23.36 11.80 -4.13
C ASN A 196 23.53 10.32 -4.55
N SER A 197 22.44 9.58 -4.76
CA SER A 197 22.53 8.21 -5.24
C SER A 197 22.86 8.20 -6.75
N ARG A 198 23.76 7.29 -7.15
CA ARG A 198 24.18 7.11 -8.56
C ARG A 198 23.12 6.42 -9.43
N PHE A 199 21.95 6.14 -8.88
CA PHE A 199 20.90 5.37 -9.54
C PHE A 199 19.74 6.28 -9.91
N ASP A 200 19.55 6.52 -11.20
CA ASP A 200 18.36 7.20 -11.73
C ASP A 200 17.26 6.19 -12.00
N LEU A 201 15.99 6.62 -11.84
CA LEU A 201 14.86 5.86 -12.35
C LEU A 201 14.88 5.94 -13.88
N PRO A 202 14.66 4.81 -14.57
CA PRO A 202 14.59 4.79 -16.02
C PRO A 202 13.39 5.58 -16.54
#